data_63595417db6ba343288538c04b977add
#
_entry.id   63595417db6ba343288538c04b977add
#
_cell.length_a   1.000
_cell.length_b   1.000
_cell.length_c   1.000
_cell.angle_alpha   90.00
_cell.angle_beta   90.00
_cell.angle_gamma   90.00
#
_symmetry.space_group_name_H-M   'P 1'
#
loop_
_entity.id
_entity.type
_entity.pdbx_description
1 polymer ?
#
loop_
_entity_poly.entity_id
_entity_poly.type
_entity_poly.pdbx_seq_one_letter_code
_entity_poly.pdbx_strand_id
1 'polypeptide(L)'
;MKKIVIYTLITFIFSVFASSCEDNKDNSLYYPDFTWDTGDGEEDEDPVTETSMRVATYNLQVETGTGWTNRRERVAQLIRDYDFEICGFEEASWEQRSYLGTQLASDYQILAYGRDTGNDDNKAGEMSGILYKKSRYTLLDAGRFWFSETPDIPSNGWDETNFKRFCVWGKFKDSKTQKE
;
A
#
# COMPACT_ATOMS: atom_id res chain seq x y z
N MET A 1 2.68 -18.38 21.27
CA MET A 1 2.33 -18.20 19.83
C MET A 1 2.38 -16.71 19.55
N LYS A 2 3.32 -16.25 18.72
CA LYS A 2 3.39 -14.83 18.34
C LYS A 2 2.36 -14.59 17.22
N LYS A 3 1.34 -13.80 17.50
CA LYS A 3 0.36 -13.36 16.50
C LYS A 3 1.05 -12.31 15.62
N ILE A 4 1.06 -12.52 14.30
CA ILE A 4 1.52 -11.51 13.36
C ILE A 4 0.31 -10.65 13.04
N VAL A 5 0.21 -9.49 13.69
CA VAL A 5 -0.72 -8.45 13.32
C VAL A 5 0.09 -7.40 12.56
N ILE A 6 -0.18 -7.26 11.28
CA ILE A 6 0.51 -6.25 10.45
C ILE A 6 -0.28 -4.95 10.60
N TYR A 7 0.32 -4.00 11.31
CA TYR A 7 -0.17 -2.62 11.37
C TYR A 7 0.58 -1.80 10.32
N THR A 8 -0.12 -1.21 9.38
CA THR A 8 0.46 -0.14 8.56
C THR A 8 0.50 1.13 9.39
N LEU A 9 1.61 1.36 10.08
CA LEU A 9 1.85 2.59 10.80
C LEU A 9 2.37 3.63 9.80
N ILE A 10 1.51 4.55 9.40
CA ILE A 10 1.92 5.68 8.56
C ILE A 10 2.60 6.72 9.44
N THR A 11 3.92 6.68 9.49
CA THR A 11 4.71 7.79 10.03
C THR A 11 5.02 8.73 8.89
N PHE A 12 4.31 9.87 8.81
CA PHE A 12 4.66 10.95 7.88
C PHE A 12 5.96 11.62 8.36
N ILE A 13 7.05 11.38 7.65
CA ILE A 13 8.23 12.25 7.71
C ILE A 13 8.00 13.34 6.66
N PHE A 14 7.58 14.52 7.11
CA PHE A 14 7.58 15.73 6.29
C PHE A 14 9.04 16.19 6.11
N SER A 15 9.65 15.86 4.99
CA SER A 15 10.80 16.59 4.49
C SER A 15 10.30 17.62 3.47
N VAL A 16 10.23 18.87 3.90
CA VAL A 16 9.99 19.99 3.00
C VAL A 16 11.27 20.21 2.18
N PHE A 17 11.27 19.70 0.96
CA PHE A 17 12.20 20.17 -0.06
C PHE A 17 11.47 21.15 -0.97
N ALA A 18 11.69 22.44 -0.70
CA ALA A 18 11.45 23.46 -1.70
C ALA A 18 12.58 23.35 -2.74
N SER A 19 12.30 22.76 -3.87
CA SER A 19 13.16 22.83 -5.04
C SER A 19 12.34 23.34 -6.22
N SER A 20 12.82 24.42 -6.79
CA SER A 20 12.29 25.04 -7.99
C SER A 20 12.21 24.04 -9.13
N CYS A 21 11.02 23.86 -9.72
CA CYS A 21 10.86 23.18 -10.99
C CYS A 21 11.49 24.01 -12.10
N GLU A 22 12.65 23.60 -12.60
CA GLU A 22 13.04 23.90 -13.97
C GLU A 22 12.44 22.85 -14.89
N ASP A 23 11.69 23.30 -15.89
CA ASP A 23 11.09 22.47 -16.94
C ASP A 23 12.18 21.71 -17.71
N ASN A 24 12.46 20.49 -17.32
CA ASN A 24 13.29 19.61 -18.13
C ASN A 24 12.37 18.71 -18.97
N LYS A 25 12.33 19.02 -20.28
CA LYS A 25 11.54 18.30 -21.31
C LYS A 25 12.15 16.94 -21.68
N ASP A 26 12.75 16.24 -20.74
CA ASP A 26 13.23 14.88 -20.98
C ASP A 26 12.31 13.91 -20.24
N ASN A 27 11.44 13.27 -21.04
CA ASN A 27 10.44 12.31 -20.58
C ASN A 27 11.02 10.92 -20.28
N SER A 28 12.33 10.84 -20.07
CA SER A 28 12.97 9.64 -19.52
C SER A 28 12.74 9.66 -18.01
N LEU A 29 11.73 8.93 -17.56
CA LEU A 29 11.60 8.60 -16.16
C LEU A 29 12.88 7.90 -15.70
N TYR A 30 13.73 8.65 -15.02
CA TYR A 30 14.87 8.10 -14.30
C TYR A 30 14.29 7.24 -13.18
N TYR A 31 14.18 5.95 -13.44
CA TYR A 31 14.19 4.99 -12.34
C TYR A 31 15.66 4.94 -11.92
N PRO A 32 16.02 5.39 -10.70
CA PRO A 32 17.32 5.03 -10.20
C PRO A 32 17.39 3.51 -10.34
N ASP A 33 18.47 3.01 -10.98
CA ASP A 33 18.83 1.61 -10.83
C ASP A 33 18.94 1.37 -9.34
N PHE A 34 17.85 0.93 -8.75
CA PHE A 34 17.81 0.49 -7.38
C PHE A 34 18.44 -0.90 -7.42
N THR A 35 19.75 -0.90 -7.61
CA THR A 35 20.53 -2.06 -7.22
C THR A 35 20.38 -2.13 -5.70
N TRP A 36 19.75 -3.17 -5.22
CA TRP A 36 19.93 -3.56 -3.84
C TRP A 36 21.43 -3.62 -3.65
N ASP A 37 21.98 -2.75 -2.80
CA ASP A 37 23.36 -2.88 -2.36
C ASP A 37 23.41 -4.23 -1.61
N THR A 38 23.62 -5.29 -2.39
CA THR A 38 24.14 -6.54 -1.88
C THR A 38 25.61 -6.23 -1.62
N GLY A 39 25.87 -5.63 -0.45
CA GLY A 39 27.23 -5.29 -0.05
C GLY A 39 28.17 -6.42 -0.46
N ASP A 40 29.37 -6.08 -0.97
CA ASP A 40 30.42 -6.98 -1.48
C ASP A 40 30.91 -8.07 -0.48
N GLY A 41 30.01 -8.54 0.36
CA GLY A 41 30.17 -9.78 1.13
C GLY A 41 29.76 -10.93 0.25
N GLU A 42 30.61 -11.95 0.13
CA GLU A 42 30.31 -13.25 -0.46
C GLU A 42 28.85 -13.58 -0.12
N GLU A 43 28.02 -13.75 -1.16
CA GLU A 43 26.63 -14.11 -1.01
C GLU A 43 26.57 -15.48 -0.32
N ASP A 44 26.59 -15.48 1.01
CA ASP A 44 25.85 -16.48 1.73
C ASP A 44 24.40 -16.25 1.34
N GLU A 45 23.99 -16.83 0.19
CA GLU A 45 22.59 -16.99 -0.12
C GLU A 45 21.99 -17.73 1.08
N ASP A 46 21.55 -16.94 2.07
CA ASP A 46 20.66 -17.48 3.10
C ASP A 46 19.55 -18.15 2.31
N PRO A 47 19.43 -19.48 2.38
CA PRO A 47 18.45 -20.19 1.57
C PRO A 47 17.13 -19.49 1.84
N VAL A 48 16.46 -18.98 0.77
CA VAL A 48 15.16 -18.36 0.84
C VAL A 48 14.29 -19.34 1.62
N THR A 49 14.29 -19.18 2.92
CA THR A 49 13.56 -20.09 3.79
C THR A 49 12.11 -19.93 3.41
N GLU A 50 11.33 -21.00 3.41
CA GLU A 50 9.88 -21.00 3.10
C GLU A 50 9.09 -19.96 3.90
N THR A 51 9.76 -19.29 4.85
CA THR A 51 9.22 -18.28 5.76
C THR A 51 9.45 -16.85 5.30
N SER A 52 10.25 -16.58 4.26
CA SER A 52 10.47 -15.22 3.75
C SER A 52 9.20 -14.65 3.12
N MET A 53 9.03 -13.34 3.26
CA MET A 53 7.85 -12.63 2.75
C MET A 53 8.29 -11.25 2.23
N ARG A 54 7.85 -10.88 1.02
CA ARG A 54 8.04 -9.54 0.48
C ARG A 54 6.87 -8.64 0.88
N VAL A 55 7.19 -7.64 1.67
CA VAL A 55 6.21 -6.65 2.13
C VAL A 55 6.61 -5.27 1.61
N ALA A 56 5.63 -4.50 1.17
CA ALA A 56 5.83 -3.14 0.70
C ALA A 56 4.77 -2.20 1.29
N THR A 57 5.05 -0.91 1.21
CA THR A 57 4.08 0.17 1.33
C THR A 57 4.21 1.07 0.10
N TYR A 58 3.09 1.55 -0.44
CA TYR A 58 3.07 2.29 -1.70
C TYR A 58 2.04 3.41 -1.65
N ASN A 59 2.50 4.63 -1.42
CA ASN A 59 1.65 5.80 -1.58
C ASN A 59 1.32 5.98 -3.07
N LEU A 60 0.05 5.87 -3.43
CA LEU A 60 -0.41 5.93 -4.82
C LEU A 60 -0.56 7.36 -5.34
N GLN A 61 -0.46 8.36 -4.45
CA GLN A 61 -0.73 9.75 -4.76
C GLN A 61 -2.12 9.90 -5.37
N VAL A 62 -3.08 10.33 -4.57
CA VAL A 62 -4.48 10.47 -5.01
C VAL A 62 -4.59 11.30 -6.28
N GLU A 63 -5.13 10.68 -7.31
CA GLU A 63 -5.25 11.30 -8.62
C GLU A 63 -6.40 10.67 -9.40
N THR A 64 -7.02 11.47 -10.26
CA THR A 64 -8.09 11.05 -11.14
C THR A 64 -7.85 11.57 -12.55
N GLY A 65 -8.59 11.04 -13.52
CA GLY A 65 -8.55 11.53 -14.89
C GLY A 65 -7.22 11.25 -15.60
N THR A 66 -6.73 12.26 -16.33
CA THR A 66 -5.61 12.09 -17.28
C THR A 66 -4.31 11.68 -16.62
N GLY A 67 -3.97 12.26 -15.47
CA GLY A 67 -2.74 11.94 -14.74
C GLY A 67 -2.71 10.47 -14.33
N TRP A 68 -3.80 9.97 -13.73
CA TRP A 68 -3.91 8.56 -13.39
C TRP A 68 -3.86 7.66 -14.63
N THR A 69 -4.62 8.00 -15.67
CA THR A 69 -4.66 7.24 -16.92
C THR A 69 -3.26 7.06 -17.53
N ASN A 70 -2.39 8.08 -17.43
CA ASN A 70 -1.04 8.02 -18.00
C ASN A 70 -0.07 7.12 -17.21
N ARG A 71 -0.32 6.88 -15.93
CA ARG A 71 0.60 6.11 -15.08
C ARG A 71 0.06 4.76 -14.56
N ARG A 72 -1.25 4.55 -14.63
CA ARG A 72 -1.92 3.39 -14.02
C ARG A 72 -1.35 2.03 -14.42
N GLU A 73 -0.99 1.87 -15.72
CA GLU A 73 -0.43 0.62 -16.21
C GLU A 73 0.96 0.36 -15.61
N ARG A 74 1.79 1.41 -15.50
CA ARG A 74 3.11 1.28 -14.87
C ARG A 74 3.02 0.95 -13.39
N VAL A 75 2.02 1.49 -12.69
CA VAL A 75 1.76 1.13 -11.28
C VAL A 75 1.38 -0.34 -11.14
N ALA A 76 0.46 -0.83 -11.99
CA ALA A 76 0.09 -2.23 -11.98
C ALA A 76 1.27 -3.15 -12.35
N GLN A 77 2.07 -2.74 -13.34
CA GLN A 77 3.24 -3.49 -13.78
C GLN A 77 4.32 -3.55 -12.68
N LEU A 78 4.58 -2.44 -11.99
CA LEU A 78 5.52 -2.41 -10.87
C LEU A 78 5.13 -3.42 -9.78
N ILE A 79 3.84 -3.48 -9.42
CA ILE A 79 3.36 -4.45 -8.43
C ILE A 79 3.61 -5.90 -8.88
N ARG A 80 3.43 -6.19 -10.18
CA ARG A 80 3.72 -7.52 -10.75
C ARG A 80 5.22 -7.83 -10.74
N ASP A 81 6.04 -6.88 -11.17
CA ASP A 81 7.49 -7.09 -11.33
C ASP A 81 8.20 -7.31 -9.99
N TYR A 82 7.81 -6.53 -8.98
CA TYR A 82 8.34 -6.72 -7.62
C TYR A 82 7.72 -7.90 -6.88
N ASP A 83 6.62 -8.44 -7.40
CA ASP A 83 5.99 -9.64 -6.87
C ASP A 83 5.71 -9.56 -5.36
N PHE A 84 5.22 -8.41 -4.90
CA PHE A 84 4.91 -8.21 -3.48
C PHE A 84 3.90 -9.26 -2.99
N GLU A 85 4.15 -9.82 -1.83
CA GLU A 85 3.21 -10.76 -1.22
C GLU A 85 2.12 -10.05 -0.42
N ILE A 86 2.52 -8.97 0.27
CA ILE A 86 1.62 -8.02 0.93
C ILE A 86 2.12 -6.61 0.63
N CYS A 87 1.22 -5.74 0.19
CA CYS A 87 1.54 -4.35 -0.06
C CYS A 87 0.45 -3.46 0.56
N GLY A 88 0.81 -2.69 1.59
CA GLY A 88 0.01 -1.56 2.03
C GLY A 88 -0.01 -0.49 0.95
N PHE A 89 -1.13 0.19 0.76
CA PHE A 89 -1.18 1.35 -0.11
C PHE A 89 -1.97 2.49 0.53
N GLU A 90 -1.58 3.69 0.22
CA GLU A 90 -2.12 4.93 0.75
C GLU A 90 -2.51 5.89 -0.38
N GLU A 91 -3.34 6.87 -0.06
CA GLU A 91 -3.77 7.93 -0.96
C GLU A 91 -4.35 7.41 -2.28
N ALA A 92 -5.13 6.36 -2.25
CA ALA A 92 -5.82 5.89 -3.44
C ALA A 92 -7.17 6.59 -3.62
N SER A 93 -7.48 7.02 -4.83
CA SER A 93 -8.87 7.26 -5.20
C SER A 93 -9.62 5.94 -5.41
N TRP A 94 -10.94 6.00 -5.39
CA TRP A 94 -11.76 4.84 -5.75
C TRP A 94 -11.45 4.32 -7.16
N GLU A 95 -11.17 5.22 -8.10
CA GLU A 95 -10.78 4.86 -9.47
C GLU A 95 -9.47 4.08 -9.50
N GLN A 96 -8.46 4.55 -8.75
CA GLN A 96 -7.17 3.88 -8.64
C GLN A 96 -7.31 2.49 -8.02
N ARG A 97 -8.01 2.39 -6.90
CA ARG A 97 -8.31 1.11 -6.24
C ARG A 97 -9.05 0.15 -7.17
N SER A 98 -10.07 0.63 -7.89
CA SER A 98 -10.88 -0.21 -8.78
C SER A 98 -10.09 -0.70 -9.98
N TYR A 99 -9.26 0.15 -10.56
CA TYR A 99 -8.36 -0.22 -11.65
C TYR A 99 -7.39 -1.33 -11.22
N LEU A 100 -6.68 -1.12 -10.11
CA LEU A 100 -5.74 -2.13 -9.60
C LEU A 100 -6.46 -3.43 -9.25
N GLY A 101 -7.63 -3.35 -8.63
CA GLY A 101 -8.45 -4.52 -8.32
C GLY A 101 -8.85 -5.34 -9.54
N THR A 102 -9.05 -4.69 -10.69
CA THR A 102 -9.34 -5.36 -11.97
C THR A 102 -8.07 -5.92 -12.61
N GLN A 103 -7.03 -5.10 -12.70
CA GLN A 103 -5.80 -5.47 -13.41
C GLN A 103 -4.99 -6.57 -12.69
N LEU A 104 -5.08 -6.62 -11.37
CA LEU A 104 -4.33 -7.57 -10.56
C LEU A 104 -5.17 -8.74 -10.04
N ALA A 105 -6.42 -8.86 -10.51
CA ALA A 105 -7.38 -9.86 -10.01
C ALA A 105 -6.95 -11.31 -10.19
N SER A 106 -6.04 -11.61 -11.13
CA SER A 106 -5.50 -12.97 -11.30
C SER A 106 -4.76 -13.45 -10.05
N ASP A 107 -3.97 -12.57 -9.42
CA ASP A 107 -3.01 -12.95 -8.38
C ASP A 107 -3.30 -12.35 -7.03
N TYR A 108 -3.97 -11.20 -7.01
CA TYR A 108 -4.16 -10.41 -5.80
C TYR A 108 -5.62 -10.19 -5.43
N GLN A 109 -5.83 -9.95 -4.13
CA GLN A 109 -7.04 -9.35 -3.60
C GLN A 109 -6.70 -8.03 -2.92
N ILE A 110 -7.69 -7.13 -2.85
CA ILE A 110 -7.55 -5.81 -2.24
C ILE A 110 -8.58 -5.67 -1.13
N LEU A 111 -8.08 -5.43 0.07
CA LEU A 111 -8.82 -4.93 1.21
C LEU A 111 -8.62 -3.42 1.27
N ALA A 112 -9.65 -2.61 1.17
CA ALA A 112 -9.51 -1.16 1.21
C ALA A 112 -10.74 -0.49 1.81
N TYR A 113 -10.52 0.65 2.47
CA TYR A 113 -11.58 1.47 3.04
C TYR A 113 -11.35 2.95 2.76
N GLY A 114 -12.43 3.69 2.63
CA GLY A 114 -12.40 5.15 2.48
C GLY A 114 -12.20 5.84 3.82
N ARG A 115 -11.29 6.81 3.84
CA ARG A 115 -10.97 7.62 5.03
C ARG A 115 -12.19 8.35 5.61
N ASP A 116 -13.06 8.84 4.73
CA ASP A 116 -14.16 9.70 5.14
C ASP A 116 -15.43 8.95 5.51
N THR A 117 -15.59 7.73 5.04
CA THR A 117 -16.79 6.93 5.23
C THR A 117 -16.56 5.61 5.98
N GLY A 118 -15.34 5.08 5.91
CA GLY A 118 -15.03 3.74 6.40
C GLY A 118 -15.60 2.61 5.54
N ASN A 119 -16.10 2.90 4.34
CA ASN A 119 -16.65 1.92 3.42
C ASN A 119 -15.64 1.55 2.34
N ASP A 120 -15.78 0.37 1.76
CA ASP A 120 -14.94 -0.14 0.68
C ASP A 120 -15.36 0.36 -0.71
N ASP A 121 -16.55 0.94 -0.83
CA ASP A 121 -17.13 1.51 -2.04
C ASP A 121 -17.04 3.04 -2.11
N ASN A 122 -16.16 3.65 -1.32
CA ASN A 122 -16.05 5.09 -1.21
C ASN A 122 -15.58 5.74 -2.52
N LYS A 123 -16.49 6.42 -3.22
CA LYS A 123 -16.22 7.15 -4.47
C LYS A 123 -15.75 8.58 -4.27
N ALA A 124 -15.67 9.04 -3.03
CA ALA A 124 -15.22 10.37 -2.67
C ALA A 124 -14.09 10.29 -1.64
N GLY A 125 -13.07 11.13 -1.81
CA GLY A 125 -11.92 11.16 -0.92
C GLY A 125 -10.90 10.06 -1.17
N GLU A 126 -10.03 9.90 -0.21
CA GLU A 126 -8.91 8.96 -0.27
C GLU A 126 -9.25 7.64 0.41
N MET A 127 -8.61 6.59 -0.09
CA MET A 127 -8.66 5.25 0.47
C MET A 127 -7.25 4.80 0.88
N SER A 128 -7.19 3.97 1.88
CA SER A 128 -6.01 3.15 2.18
C SER A 128 -6.41 1.68 2.19
N GLY A 129 -5.43 0.81 2.00
CA GLY A 129 -5.73 -0.60 1.95
C GLY A 129 -4.52 -1.51 1.94
N ILE A 130 -4.80 -2.77 1.76
CA ILE A 130 -3.83 -3.85 1.70
C ILE A 130 -4.11 -4.68 0.45
N LEU A 131 -3.12 -4.77 -0.41
CA LEU A 131 -3.10 -5.70 -1.54
C LEU A 131 -2.31 -6.92 -1.11
N TYR A 132 -2.84 -8.13 -1.35
CA TYR A 132 -2.20 -9.37 -0.92
C TYR A 132 -2.38 -10.50 -1.93
N LYS A 133 -1.37 -11.38 -2.02
CA LYS A 133 -1.43 -12.57 -2.88
C LYS A 133 -2.42 -13.58 -2.36
N LYS A 134 -3.47 -13.82 -3.14
CA LYS A 134 -4.52 -14.78 -2.80
C LYS A 134 -4.07 -16.25 -2.85
N SER A 135 -2.98 -16.54 -3.55
CA SER A 135 -2.39 -17.89 -3.59
C SER A 135 -1.71 -18.28 -2.27
N ARG A 136 -1.29 -17.29 -1.47
CA ARG A 136 -0.60 -17.52 -0.21
C ARG A 136 -1.42 -17.14 1.01
N TYR A 137 -2.21 -16.07 0.93
CA TYR A 137 -2.88 -15.51 2.09
C TYR A 137 -4.39 -15.65 2.01
N THR A 138 -4.99 -16.10 3.12
CA THR A 138 -6.44 -16.08 3.33
C THR A 138 -6.75 -15.01 4.37
N LEU A 139 -7.58 -14.04 4.01
CA LEU A 139 -8.05 -13.02 4.95
C LEU A 139 -9.01 -13.68 5.94
N LEU A 140 -8.70 -13.58 7.23
CA LEU A 140 -9.49 -14.13 8.32
C LEU A 140 -10.36 -13.08 8.99
N ASP A 141 -9.81 -11.86 9.13
CA ASP A 141 -10.48 -10.74 9.76
C ASP A 141 -9.90 -9.43 9.24
N ALA A 142 -10.68 -8.38 9.24
CA ALA A 142 -10.26 -7.08 8.74
C ALA A 142 -11.04 -5.94 9.39
N GLY A 143 -10.43 -4.77 9.41
CA GLY A 143 -11.11 -3.60 9.92
C GLY A 143 -10.34 -2.32 9.66
N ARG A 144 -10.86 -1.28 10.24
CA ARG A 144 -10.31 0.06 10.23
C ARG A 144 -10.63 0.76 11.54
N PHE A 145 -9.82 1.74 11.87
CA PHE A 145 -10.09 2.66 12.97
C PHE A 145 -9.46 4.03 12.70
N TRP A 146 -10.04 5.07 13.31
CA TRP A 146 -9.53 6.43 13.19
C TRP A 146 -8.64 6.78 14.37
N PHE A 147 -7.59 7.53 14.10
CA PHE A 147 -6.71 8.08 15.13
C PHE A 147 -7.38 9.29 15.78
N SER A 148 -8.35 9.02 16.65
CA SER A 148 -9.18 10.01 17.31
C SER A 148 -9.73 9.45 18.64
N GLU A 149 -10.46 10.26 19.40
CA GLU A 149 -11.14 9.82 20.62
C GLU A 149 -12.31 8.87 20.33
N THR A 150 -12.77 8.83 19.07
CA THR A 150 -13.87 7.95 18.63
C THR A 150 -13.40 7.06 17.48
N PRO A 151 -12.54 6.06 17.76
CA PRO A 151 -11.85 5.29 16.71
C PRO A 151 -12.76 4.47 15.81
N ASP A 152 -13.96 4.15 16.26
CA ASP A 152 -14.89 3.28 15.52
C ASP A 152 -15.70 4.03 14.44
N ILE A 153 -15.70 5.36 14.47
CA ILE A 153 -16.44 6.21 13.52
C ILE A 153 -15.51 7.23 12.84
N PRO A 154 -15.82 7.64 11.60
CA PRO A 154 -15.03 8.62 10.88
C PRO A 154 -14.97 9.96 11.62
N SER A 155 -13.83 10.28 12.22
CA SER A 155 -13.62 11.46 13.04
C SER A 155 -12.24 12.05 12.88
N ASN A 156 -12.10 13.33 13.21
CA ASN A 156 -10.82 14.03 13.18
C ASN A 156 -9.97 13.64 14.40
N GLY A 157 -8.65 13.70 14.22
CA GLY A 157 -7.69 13.42 15.29
C GLY A 157 -7.60 14.52 16.33
N TRP A 158 -6.71 14.31 17.31
CA TRP A 158 -6.51 15.21 18.46
C TRP A 158 -5.82 16.54 18.09
N ASP A 159 -5.18 16.60 16.93
CA ASP A 159 -4.41 17.73 16.43
C ASP A 159 -5.25 18.70 15.59
N GLU A 160 -6.56 18.59 15.63
CA GLU A 160 -7.52 19.44 14.89
C GLU A 160 -7.21 19.52 13.38
N THR A 161 -6.66 18.45 12.80
CA THR A 161 -6.38 18.42 11.37
C THR A 161 -7.69 18.51 10.56
N ASN A 162 -7.61 19.14 9.39
CA ASN A 162 -8.73 19.20 8.46
C ASN A 162 -9.04 17.84 7.83
N PHE A 163 -8.18 16.85 8.05
CA PHE A 163 -8.30 15.53 7.47
C PHE A 163 -8.33 14.46 8.55
N LYS A 164 -9.26 13.55 8.43
CA LYS A 164 -9.30 12.34 9.24
C LYS A 164 -8.04 11.50 8.96
N ARG A 165 -7.50 10.88 9.99
CA ARG A 165 -6.40 9.92 9.87
C ARG A 165 -6.88 8.57 10.36
N PHE A 166 -6.59 7.53 9.61
CA PHE A 166 -7.11 6.21 9.92
C PHE A 166 -6.11 5.10 9.57
N CYS A 167 -6.33 3.94 10.15
CA CYS A 167 -5.58 2.73 9.89
C CYS A 167 -6.51 1.68 9.29
N VAL A 168 -6.02 0.96 8.30
CA VAL A 168 -6.62 -0.27 7.78
C VAL A 168 -5.78 -1.45 8.25
N TRP A 169 -6.42 -2.50 8.72
CA TRP A 169 -5.72 -3.70 9.17
C TRP A 169 -6.39 -4.96 8.62
N GLY A 170 -5.59 -6.02 8.47
CA GLY A 170 -6.06 -7.34 8.09
C GLY A 170 -5.34 -8.42 8.89
N LYS A 171 -6.07 -9.47 9.26
CA LYS A 171 -5.54 -10.69 9.85
C LYS A 171 -5.56 -11.77 8.79
N PHE A 172 -4.41 -12.35 8.53
CA PHE A 172 -4.23 -13.32 7.46
C PHE A 172 -3.76 -14.66 7.99
N LYS A 173 -4.17 -15.73 7.31
CA LYS A 173 -3.55 -17.05 7.42
C LYS A 173 -2.58 -17.24 6.26
N ASP A 174 -1.33 -17.53 6.56
CA ASP A 174 -0.31 -17.89 5.57
C ASP A 174 -0.40 -19.38 5.26
N SER A 175 -0.66 -19.73 4.00
CA SER A 175 -0.78 -21.13 3.56
C SER A 175 0.55 -21.89 3.56
N LYS A 176 1.69 -21.18 3.45
CA LYS A 176 3.02 -21.79 3.51
C LYS A 176 3.42 -22.18 4.93
N THR A 177 3.25 -21.25 5.87
CA THR A 177 3.68 -21.45 7.26
C THR A 177 2.57 -21.96 8.18
N GLN A 178 1.33 -21.94 7.73
CA GLN A 178 0.12 -22.25 8.52
C GLN A 178 -0.08 -21.34 9.74
N LYS A 179 0.62 -20.19 9.78
CA LYS A 179 0.52 -19.20 10.86
C LYS A 179 -0.52 -18.13 10.53
N GLU A 180 -1.00 -17.51 11.60
CA GLU A 180 -1.86 -16.33 11.54
C GLU A 180 -1.10 -15.08 11.98
#